data_6e98fe5a61d1efa321b243897b4b1ca6
#
_entry.id   6e98fe5a61d1efa321b243897b4b1ca6
#
_cell.length_a   1.000
_cell.length_b   1.000
_cell.length_c   1.000
_cell.angle_alpha   90.00
_cell.angle_beta   90.00
_cell.angle_gamma   90.00
#
_symmetry.space_group_name_H-M   'P 1'
#
loop_
_entity.id
_entity.type
_entity.pdbx_description
1 polymer ?
#
loop_
_entity_poly.entity_id
_entity_poly.type
_entity_poly.pdbx_seq_one_letter_code
_entity_poly.pdbx_strand_id
1 'polypeptide(L)'
;VYIKADDYDDNRHFFLSQYFTNNYNSAVASPPLINSPVIITKIEVWITNVGISANAEARNVIGFMDLGETTTYDPTLIPNLIDPYPDNTSNDLYGKMNADVDIRKYTSASGQLINTYKYSAGTNFNKIENARKLRDSEYIIHPQLGYISLNRRMEDDEVLAVAYQYTVRGS
;
A
#
# COMPACT_ATOMS: atom_id res chain seq x y z
N VAL A 1 22.41 4.04 23.96
CA VAL A 1 22.53 4.64 22.62
C VAL A 1 21.66 5.88 22.63
N TYR A 2 22.26 7.05 22.41
CA TYR A 2 21.50 8.28 22.21
C TYR A 2 21.29 8.47 20.71
N ILE A 3 20.04 8.54 20.27
CA ILE A 3 19.68 8.89 18.90
C ILE A 3 19.29 10.37 18.93
N LYS A 4 19.89 11.18 18.09
CA LYS A 4 19.53 12.59 17.96
C LYS A 4 18.26 12.69 17.11
N ALA A 5 17.45 13.72 17.34
CA ALA A 5 16.27 13.99 16.53
C ALA A 5 16.60 14.18 15.03
N ASP A 6 17.78 14.70 14.76
CA ASP A 6 18.31 14.92 13.40
C ASP A 6 18.66 13.62 12.67
N ASP A 7 18.80 12.50 13.41
CA ASP A 7 19.08 11.17 12.85
C ASP A 7 17.78 10.44 12.43
N TYR A 8 16.61 11.05 12.63
CA TYR A 8 15.33 10.46 12.24
C TYR A 8 15.11 10.62 10.74
N ASP A 9 15.00 9.49 10.06
CA ASP A 9 14.81 9.42 8.61
C ASP A 9 13.32 9.35 8.29
N ASP A 10 12.63 10.48 8.32
CA ASP A 10 11.21 10.60 8.07
C ASP A 10 10.86 10.50 6.57
N ASN A 11 9.64 10.08 6.25
CA ASN A 11 9.09 10.00 4.89
C ASN A 11 9.93 9.19 3.88
N ARG A 12 10.62 8.16 4.34
CA ARG A 12 11.41 7.25 3.48
C ARG A 12 11.06 5.78 3.65
N HIS A 13 10.60 5.37 4.84
CA HIS A 13 10.32 3.98 5.16
C HIS A 13 8.83 3.76 5.37
N PHE A 14 8.24 2.85 4.59
CA PHE A 14 6.79 2.62 4.60
C PHE A 14 6.49 1.13 4.66
N PHE A 15 5.70 0.72 5.65
CA PHE A 15 5.11 -0.60 5.65
C PHE A 15 4.09 -0.73 4.52
N LEU A 16 4.01 -1.91 3.93
CA LEU A 16 3.15 -2.17 2.78
C LEU A 16 1.70 -2.41 3.19
N SER A 17 1.48 -2.87 4.42
CA SER A 17 0.15 -3.05 4.99
C SER A 17 0.21 -3.11 6.52
N GLN A 18 -0.95 -3.04 7.15
CA GLN A 18 -1.08 -3.11 8.61
C GLN A 18 -0.59 -4.46 9.17
N TYR A 19 -0.76 -5.55 8.40
CA TYR A 19 -0.24 -6.85 8.77
C TYR A 19 1.26 -6.79 9.14
N PHE A 20 2.07 -6.18 8.29
CA PHE A 20 3.50 -6.10 8.52
C PHE A 20 3.85 -5.20 9.70
N THR A 21 3.12 -4.10 9.90
CA THR A 21 3.28 -3.24 11.07
C THR A 21 3.03 -4.01 12.36
N ASN A 22 1.93 -4.76 12.42
CA ASN A 22 1.52 -5.51 13.61
C ASN A 22 2.48 -6.67 13.93
N ASN A 23 3.06 -7.30 12.90
CA ASN A 23 3.91 -8.48 13.05
C ASN A 23 5.42 -8.16 13.07
N TYR A 24 5.82 -6.92 12.90
CA TYR A 24 7.23 -6.53 12.80
C TYR A 24 8.06 -6.98 14.00
N ASN A 25 7.62 -6.63 15.20
CA ASN A 25 8.36 -6.94 16.42
C ASN A 25 8.55 -8.45 16.63
N SER A 26 7.53 -9.25 16.33
CA SER A 26 7.62 -10.71 16.43
C SER A 26 8.54 -11.29 15.35
N ALA A 27 8.52 -10.72 14.15
CA ALA A 27 9.38 -11.17 13.06
C ALA A 27 10.88 -10.97 13.35
N VAL A 28 11.25 -9.91 14.09
CA VAL A 28 12.64 -9.58 14.41
C VAL A 28 13.06 -9.99 15.83
N ALA A 29 12.23 -10.72 16.56
CA ALA A 29 12.47 -11.06 17.98
C ALA A 29 13.72 -11.92 18.23
N SER A 30 14.24 -12.61 17.22
CA SER A 30 15.37 -13.55 17.35
C SER A 30 16.47 -13.30 16.31
N PRO A 31 17.18 -12.15 16.35
CA PRO A 31 18.24 -11.87 15.40
C PRO A 31 19.35 -12.95 15.42
N PRO A 32 19.93 -13.28 14.26
CA PRO A 32 19.76 -12.68 12.94
C PRO A 32 18.58 -13.24 12.11
N LEU A 33 17.77 -14.11 12.71
CA LEU A 33 16.67 -14.76 12.00
C LEU A 33 15.46 -13.83 11.90
N ILE A 34 14.88 -13.73 10.69
CA ILE A 34 13.59 -13.10 10.46
C ILE A 34 12.53 -14.19 10.42
N ASN A 35 11.65 -14.18 11.41
CA ASN A 35 10.57 -15.15 11.55
C ASN A 35 9.26 -14.57 10.99
N SER A 36 9.13 -14.55 9.67
CA SER A 36 7.90 -14.15 8.98
C SER A 36 7.39 -15.30 8.12
N PRO A 37 6.13 -15.67 8.23
CA PRO A 37 5.52 -16.65 7.34
C PRO A 37 5.26 -16.08 5.95
N VAL A 38 5.09 -14.76 5.82
CA VAL A 38 4.80 -14.06 4.58
C VAL A 38 6.07 -13.55 3.95
N ILE A 39 6.22 -13.79 2.63
CA ILE A 39 7.35 -13.30 1.84
C ILE A 39 6.81 -12.65 0.59
N ILE A 40 7.10 -11.37 0.40
CA ILE A 40 6.72 -10.63 -0.80
C ILE A 40 7.56 -11.12 -1.98
N THR A 41 6.89 -11.51 -3.05
CA THR A 41 7.51 -12.07 -4.25
C THR A 41 7.52 -11.09 -5.42
N LYS A 42 6.60 -10.13 -5.43
CA LYS A 42 6.51 -9.10 -6.46
C LYS A 42 5.94 -7.82 -5.87
N ILE A 43 6.45 -6.69 -6.34
CA ILE A 43 5.94 -5.37 -5.93
C ILE A 43 5.95 -4.41 -7.12
N GLU A 44 5.00 -3.50 -7.12
CA GLU A 44 4.97 -2.30 -7.94
C GLU A 44 4.74 -1.10 -7.02
N VAL A 45 5.58 -0.11 -7.16
CA VAL A 45 5.50 1.13 -6.38
C VAL A 45 5.21 2.28 -7.32
N TRP A 46 4.15 3.02 -7.01
CA TRP A 46 3.69 4.16 -7.79
C TRP A 46 3.73 5.42 -6.93
N ILE A 47 4.13 6.53 -7.50
CA ILE A 47 4.18 7.81 -6.81
C ILE A 47 3.56 8.90 -7.68
N THR A 48 2.99 9.92 -7.05
CA THR A 48 2.55 11.13 -7.76
C THR A 48 3.71 11.72 -8.54
N ASN A 49 3.50 12.02 -9.80
CA ASN A 49 4.50 12.68 -10.63
C ASN A 49 4.36 14.18 -10.47
N VAL A 50 5.16 14.76 -9.61
CA VAL A 50 5.22 16.23 -9.40
C VAL A 50 6.19 16.81 -10.43
N GLY A 51 5.67 17.43 -11.48
CA GLY A 51 6.48 18.11 -12.48
C GLY A 51 5.92 18.02 -13.91
N ILE A 52 6.43 18.89 -14.78
CA ILE A 52 5.96 19.10 -16.17
C ILE A 52 6.45 18.00 -17.14
N SER A 53 7.29 17.09 -16.71
CA SER A 53 7.75 16.02 -17.61
C SER A 53 6.62 15.04 -17.87
N ALA A 54 6.00 15.16 -19.04
CA ALA A 54 5.11 14.15 -19.58
C ALA A 54 5.90 12.82 -19.70
N ASN A 55 5.78 11.98 -18.69
CA ASN A 55 6.35 10.66 -18.75
C ASN A 55 5.37 9.79 -19.57
N ALA A 56 5.84 9.25 -20.68
CA ALA A 56 5.04 8.37 -21.54
C ALA A 56 4.52 7.13 -20.80
N GLU A 57 5.12 6.80 -19.66
CA GLU A 57 4.74 5.67 -18.80
C GLU A 57 3.78 6.09 -17.65
N ALA A 58 3.44 7.36 -17.54
CA ALA A 58 2.53 7.83 -16.50
C ALA A 58 1.15 7.18 -16.64
N ARG A 59 0.55 6.82 -15.52
CA ARG A 59 -0.78 6.22 -15.43
C ARG A 59 -1.63 6.96 -14.42
N ASN A 60 -2.92 6.99 -14.67
CA ASN A 60 -3.88 7.40 -13.66
C ASN A 60 -4.24 6.16 -12.83
N VAL A 61 -4.01 6.23 -11.53
CA VAL A 61 -4.26 5.12 -10.62
C VAL A 61 -5.20 5.53 -9.49
N ILE A 62 -5.88 4.56 -8.90
CA ILE A 62 -6.62 4.72 -7.66
C ILE A 62 -5.96 3.84 -6.63
N GLY A 63 -5.47 4.45 -5.57
CA GLY A 63 -4.93 3.77 -4.41
C GLY A 63 -5.99 3.69 -3.31
N PHE A 64 -6.15 2.52 -2.70
CA PHE A 64 -6.97 2.33 -1.52
C PHE A 64 -6.09 2.36 -0.26
N MET A 65 -6.62 2.94 0.81
CA MET A 65 -5.97 2.99 2.12
C MET A 65 -6.17 1.66 2.83
N ASP A 66 -5.24 0.75 2.72
CA ASP A 66 -5.16 -0.53 3.46
C ASP A 66 -6.51 -1.09 3.97
N LEU A 67 -7.49 -1.12 3.09
CA LEU A 67 -8.86 -1.53 3.41
C LEU A 67 -8.98 -3.06 3.58
N GLY A 68 -7.91 -3.79 3.28
CA GLY A 68 -7.88 -5.26 3.28
C GLY A 68 -7.74 -5.87 4.65
N GLU A 69 -7.23 -5.16 5.65
CA GLU A 69 -6.72 -5.83 6.84
C GLU A 69 -7.33 -5.40 8.15
N THR A 70 -8.19 -4.39 8.23
CA THR A 70 -8.29 -3.87 9.54
C THR A 70 -9.50 -3.22 10.07
N THR A 71 -9.51 -3.23 11.35
CA THR A 71 -10.17 -2.34 12.30
C THR A 71 -9.67 -0.88 12.27
N THR A 72 -8.69 -0.52 11.45
CA THR A 72 -8.11 0.83 11.39
C THR A 72 -9.05 1.82 10.72
N TYR A 73 -9.92 1.34 9.84
CA TYR A 73 -10.92 2.11 9.13
C TYR A 73 -12.32 1.74 9.57
N ASP A 74 -13.31 2.44 9.06
CA ASP A 74 -14.70 2.22 9.40
C ASP A 74 -15.13 0.76 9.11
N PRO A 75 -15.40 -0.04 10.13
CA PRO A 75 -15.77 -1.43 9.97
C PRO A 75 -17.11 -1.62 9.25
N THR A 76 -17.91 -0.56 9.09
CA THR A 76 -19.16 -0.61 8.33
C THR A 76 -18.93 -0.66 6.81
N LEU A 77 -17.76 -0.21 6.35
CA LEU A 77 -17.41 -0.21 4.94
C LEU A 77 -16.78 -1.52 4.49
N ILE A 78 -16.14 -2.22 5.40
CA ILE A 78 -15.37 -3.44 5.12
C ILE A 78 -15.79 -4.53 6.09
N PRO A 79 -16.20 -5.70 5.61
CA PRO A 79 -16.55 -6.83 6.45
C PRO A 79 -15.38 -7.28 7.34
N ASN A 80 -15.69 -8.05 8.37
CA ASN A 80 -14.69 -8.62 9.26
C ASN A 80 -13.62 -9.39 8.49
N LEU A 81 -12.40 -9.32 9.00
CA LEU A 81 -11.28 -10.10 8.50
C LEU A 81 -11.61 -11.59 8.51
N ILE A 82 -11.45 -12.23 7.37
CA ILE A 82 -11.61 -13.68 7.20
C ILE A 82 -10.25 -14.36 7.38
N ASP A 83 -9.19 -13.72 6.87
CA ASP A 83 -7.83 -14.23 6.89
C ASP A 83 -6.90 -13.27 7.66
N PRO A 84 -6.03 -13.78 8.53
CA PRO A 84 -5.04 -12.96 9.23
C PRO A 84 -3.91 -12.44 8.34
N TYR A 85 -3.84 -12.89 7.10
CA TYR A 85 -2.81 -12.48 6.14
C TYR A 85 -3.26 -11.28 5.30
N PRO A 86 -2.32 -10.54 4.68
CA PRO A 86 -2.62 -9.38 3.83
C PRO A 86 -3.17 -9.83 2.47
N ASP A 87 -4.32 -10.49 2.46
CA ASP A 87 -4.89 -11.13 1.30
C ASP A 87 -6.14 -10.39 0.79
N ASN A 88 -6.38 -10.50 -0.52
CA ASN A 88 -7.62 -10.06 -1.17
C ASN A 88 -8.86 -10.82 -0.66
N THR A 89 -8.67 -11.95 0.01
CA THR A 89 -9.74 -12.74 0.63
C THR A 89 -10.05 -12.32 2.06
N SER A 90 -9.25 -11.45 2.68
CA SER A 90 -9.51 -10.94 4.03
C SER A 90 -10.80 -10.14 4.11
N ASN A 91 -11.31 -9.65 2.99
CA ASN A 91 -12.64 -9.04 2.84
C ASN A 91 -13.14 -9.15 1.38
N ASP A 92 -14.26 -8.52 1.09
CA ASP A 92 -14.89 -8.55 -0.23
C ASP A 92 -14.48 -7.38 -1.16
N LEU A 93 -13.58 -6.50 -0.72
CA LEU A 93 -13.19 -5.29 -1.46
C LEU A 93 -12.68 -5.61 -2.87
N TYR A 94 -11.75 -6.56 -2.98
CA TYR A 94 -11.19 -6.94 -4.28
C TYR A 94 -12.27 -7.44 -5.24
N GLY A 95 -13.17 -8.28 -4.76
CA GLY A 95 -14.29 -8.80 -5.55
C GLY A 95 -15.22 -7.69 -6.06
N LYS A 96 -15.58 -6.76 -5.18
CA LYS A 96 -16.39 -5.60 -5.52
C LYS A 96 -15.71 -4.72 -6.58
N MET A 97 -14.45 -4.37 -6.36
CA MET A 97 -13.70 -3.50 -7.28
C MET A 97 -13.46 -4.16 -8.63
N ASN A 98 -13.26 -5.46 -8.67
CA ASN A 98 -13.05 -6.19 -9.91
C ASN A 98 -14.34 -6.40 -10.71
N ALA A 99 -15.48 -6.52 -10.06
CA ALA A 99 -16.79 -6.69 -10.71
C ALA A 99 -17.36 -5.38 -11.27
N ASP A 100 -17.00 -4.24 -10.73
CA ASP A 100 -17.55 -2.94 -11.11
C ASP A 100 -16.71 -2.28 -12.20
N VAL A 101 -17.24 -2.33 -13.44
CA VAL A 101 -16.58 -1.72 -14.61
C VAL A 101 -16.47 -0.20 -14.53
N ASP A 102 -17.35 0.48 -13.80
CA ASP A 102 -17.30 1.94 -13.69
C ASP A 102 -16.21 2.43 -12.74
N ILE A 103 -15.81 1.62 -11.76
CA ILE A 103 -14.62 1.89 -10.94
C ILE A 103 -13.35 1.77 -11.78
N ARG A 104 -13.33 0.87 -12.75
CA ARG A 104 -12.15 0.67 -13.62
C ARG A 104 -11.97 1.77 -14.66
N LYS A 105 -12.97 2.63 -14.84
CA LYS A 105 -12.87 3.83 -15.68
C LYS A 105 -12.49 5.01 -14.81
N TYR A 106 -11.32 5.58 -15.04
CA TYR A 106 -10.80 6.67 -14.23
C TYR A 106 -11.75 7.86 -14.07
N THR A 107 -12.52 8.19 -15.10
CA THR A 107 -13.46 9.33 -15.10
C THR A 107 -14.68 9.11 -14.20
N SER A 108 -15.20 7.90 -14.10
CA SER A 108 -16.39 7.57 -13.29
C SER A 108 -16.06 7.01 -11.92
N ALA A 109 -14.83 6.52 -11.72
CA ALA A 109 -14.41 5.79 -10.54
C ALA A 109 -14.67 6.52 -9.22
N SER A 110 -14.30 7.80 -9.12
CA SER A 110 -14.51 8.57 -7.88
C SER A 110 -15.99 8.74 -7.55
N GLY A 111 -16.83 9.01 -8.56
CA GLY A 111 -18.27 9.10 -8.39
C GLY A 111 -18.87 7.77 -7.92
N GLN A 112 -18.45 6.67 -8.50
CA GLN A 112 -18.91 5.34 -8.12
C GLN A 112 -18.47 4.96 -6.69
N LEU A 113 -17.22 5.22 -6.34
CA LEU A 113 -16.71 4.95 -5.01
C LEU A 113 -17.44 5.77 -3.92
N ILE A 114 -17.71 7.04 -4.19
CA ILE A 114 -18.40 7.92 -3.24
C ILE A 114 -19.88 7.60 -3.16
N ASN A 115 -20.57 7.51 -4.30
CA ASN A 115 -22.03 7.45 -4.31
C ASN A 115 -22.56 6.03 -4.05
N THR A 116 -21.89 5.00 -4.58
CA THR A 116 -22.35 3.61 -4.44
C THR A 116 -21.72 2.93 -3.23
N TYR A 117 -20.39 3.02 -3.09
CA TYR A 117 -19.67 2.34 -2.02
C TYR A 117 -19.50 3.16 -0.74
N LYS A 118 -19.88 4.46 -0.76
CA LYS A 118 -19.82 5.37 0.39
C LYS A 118 -18.39 5.62 0.91
N TYR A 119 -17.39 5.43 0.07
CA TYR A 119 -16.00 5.72 0.41
C TYR A 119 -15.71 7.21 0.30
N SER A 120 -14.82 7.69 1.15
CA SER A 120 -14.38 9.09 1.18
C SER A 120 -13.01 9.25 0.55
N ALA A 121 -12.90 10.16 -0.42
CA ALA A 121 -11.61 10.52 -0.99
C ALA A 121 -10.68 11.14 0.08
N GLY A 122 -9.41 10.80 0.04
CA GLY A 122 -8.42 11.22 1.03
C GLY A 122 -8.41 10.38 2.31
N THR A 123 -9.48 9.62 2.59
CA THR A 123 -9.58 8.75 3.77
C THR A 123 -9.54 7.27 3.39
N ASN A 124 -10.38 6.85 2.45
CA ASN A 124 -10.48 5.46 2.05
C ASN A 124 -9.77 5.18 0.72
N PHE A 125 -9.68 6.17 -0.15
CA PHE A 125 -8.97 6.08 -1.42
C PHE A 125 -8.42 7.43 -1.86
N ASN A 126 -7.38 7.38 -2.70
CA ASN A 126 -6.87 8.53 -3.42
C ASN A 126 -6.81 8.25 -4.92
N LYS A 127 -7.16 9.28 -5.69
CA LYS A 127 -7.03 9.30 -7.12
C LYS A 127 -5.73 10.02 -7.47
N ILE A 128 -4.76 9.28 -8.02
CA ILE A 128 -3.44 9.79 -8.34
C ILE A 128 -3.36 10.00 -9.85
N GLU A 129 -3.31 11.25 -10.27
CA GLU A 129 -3.15 11.63 -11.67
C GLU A 129 -1.68 11.60 -12.06
N ASN A 130 -1.42 11.11 -13.28
CA ASN A 130 -0.06 11.02 -13.82
C ASN A 130 0.92 10.29 -12.89
N ALA A 131 0.46 9.26 -12.16
CA ALA A 131 1.32 8.48 -11.31
C ALA A 131 2.45 7.85 -12.13
N ARG A 132 3.65 7.88 -11.57
CA ARG A 132 4.85 7.28 -12.12
C ARG A 132 5.18 6.00 -11.35
N LYS A 133 5.45 4.92 -12.08
CA LYS A 133 6.02 3.72 -11.47
C LYS A 133 7.48 3.96 -11.11
N LEU A 134 7.87 3.66 -9.88
CA LEU A 134 9.27 3.70 -9.46
C LEU A 134 10.05 2.55 -10.09
N ARG A 135 11.29 2.83 -10.45
CA ARG A 135 12.26 1.81 -10.90
C ARG A 135 12.81 1.08 -9.69
N ASP A 136 13.27 -0.14 -9.87
CA ASP A 136 13.86 -0.95 -8.80
C ASP A 136 15.10 -0.29 -8.15
N SER A 137 15.74 0.64 -8.85
CA SER A 137 16.86 1.42 -8.31
C SER A 137 16.45 2.61 -7.43
N GLU A 138 15.16 2.94 -7.34
CA GLU A 138 14.66 4.10 -6.58
C GLU A 138 14.17 3.73 -5.18
N TYR A 139 14.07 2.44 -4.86
CA TYR A 139 13.69 1.94 -3.54
C TYR A 139 14.35 0.59 -3.23
N ILE A 140 14.34 0.23 -1.98
CA ILE A 140 14.75 -1.09 -1.48
C ILE A 140 13.54 -1.73 -0.83
N ILE A 141 13.25 -2.99 -1.15
CA ILE A 141 12.23 -3.78 -0.48
C ILE A 141 12.87 -4.72 0.55
N HIS A 142 12.19 -4.86 1.69
CA HIS A 142 12.46 -5.88 2.69
C HIS A 142 11.34 -6.93 2.67
N PRO A 143 11.47 -7.97 1.85
CA PRO A 143 10.34 -8.83 1.47
C PRO A 143 9.75 -9.67 2.62
N GLN A 144 10.54 -9.99 3.63
CA GLN A 144 10.07 -10.73 4.81
C GLN A 144 9.49 -9.81 5.89
N LEU A 145 9.91 -8.54 5.93
CA LEU A 145 9.43 -7.56 6.91
C LEU A 145 8.33 -6.67 6.34
N GLY A 146 8.11 -6.72 5.02
CA GLY A 146 7.00 -6.06 4.35
C GLY A 146 7.06 -4.54 4.38
N TYR A 147 8.24 -3.96 4.24
CA TYR A 147 8.39 -2.52 4.08
C TYR A 147 9.32 -2.16 2.92
N ILE A 148 9.17 -0.95 2.44
CA ILE A 148 10.05 -0.34 1.44
C ILE A 148 10.79 0.84 2.04
N SER A 149 11.99 1.08 1.51
CA SER A 149 12.82 2.23 1.82
C SER A 149 13.09 2.98 0.52
N LEU A 150 12.61 4.21 0.41
CA LEU A 150 12.86 5.05 -0.75
C LEU A 150 14.27 5.62 -0.70
N ASN A 151 14.93 5.79 -1.85
CA ASN A 151 16.25 6.39 -1.94
C ASN A 151 16.23 7.89 -1.70
N ARG A 152 15.05 8.52 -1.77
CA ARG A 152 14.85 9.91 -1.41
C ARG A 152 13.69 10.05 -0.42
N ARG A 153 13.67 11.13 0.31
CA ARG A 153 12.52 11.54 1.11
C ARG A 153 11.33 11.84 0.19
N MET A 154 10.15 11.47 0.62
CA MET A 154 8.90 11.83 -0.02
C MET A 154 8.48 13.24 0.40
N GLU A 155 8.01 14.03 -0.53
CA GLU A 155 7.47 15.37 -0.26
C GLU A 155 6.04 15.26 0.31
N ASP A 156 5.59 16.33 0.99
CA ASP A 156 4.30 16.31 1.70
C ASP A 156 3.08 16.26 0.77
N ASP A 157 3.24 16.65 -0.50
CA ASP A 157 2.21 16.63 -1.54
C ASP A 157 2.26 15.37 -2.43
N GLU A 158 3.22 14.49 -2.20
CA GLU A 158 3.33 13.22 -2.92
C GLU A 158 2.47 12.13 -2.27
N VAL A 159 1.86 11.31 -3.10
CA VAL A 159 1.12 10.11 -2.69
C VAL A 159 1.85 8.89 -3.19
N LEU A 160 2.09 7.93 -2.29
CA LEU A 160 2.69 6.64 -2.58
C LEU A 160 1.62 5.57 -2.61
N ALA A 161 1.61 4.76 -3.66
CA ALA A 161 0.73 3.60 -3.78
C ALA A 161 1.55 2.36 -4.12
N VAL A 162 1.16 1.22 -3.56
CA VAL A 162 1.84 -0.05 -3.78
C VAL A 162 0.84 -1.13 -4.18
N ALA A 163 1.31 -2.05 -5.03
CA ALA A 163 0.64 -3.31 -5.31
C ALA A 163 1.66 -4.42 -5.18
N TYR A 164 1.34 -5.49 -4.47
CA TYR A 164 2.30 -6.56 -4.23
C TYR A 164 1.65 -7.95 -4.27
N GLN A 165 2.48 -8.95 -4.48
CA GLN A 165 2.14 -10.37 -4.35
C GLN A 165 3.04 -10.98 -3.30
N TYR A 166 2.54 -11.98 -2.60
CA TYR A 166 3.29 -12.68 -1.57
C TYR A 166 3.03 -14.19 -1.59
N THR A 167 3.87 -14.93 -0.90
CA THR A 167 3.67 -16.35 -0.60
C THR A 167 3.71 -16.55 0.91
N VAL A 168 3.01 -17.59 1.38
CA VAL A 168 3.02 -18.01 2.79
C VAL A 168 3.86 -19.27 2.90
N ARG A 169 4.79 -19.34 3.86
CA ARG A 169 5.59 -20.52 4.13
C ARG A 169 4.68 -21.66 4.64
N GLY A 170 4.76 -22.80 3.97
CA GLY A 170 4.04 -24.00 4.39
C GLY A 170 2.63 -24.14 3.80
N SER A 171 2.26 -23.28 2.86
CA SER A 171 1.04 -23.42 2.05
C SER A 171 1.38 -23.94 0.66
#